data_0ca0bfb29d5edfe67043bad23c3212ea
#
_entry.id   0ca0bfb29d5edfe67043bad23c3212ea
#
_cell.length_a   1.000
_cell.length_b   1.000
_cell.length_c   1.000
_cell.angle_alpha   90.00
_cell.angle_beta   90.00
_cell.angle_gamma   90.00
#
_symmetry.space_group_name_H-M   'P 1'
#
loop_
_entity.id
_entity.type
_entity.pdbx_description
1 polymer ?
#
loop_
_entity_poly.entity_id
_entity_poly.type
_entity_poly.pdbx_seq_one_letter_code
_entity_poly.pdbx_strand_id
1 'polypeptide(L)'
;MEAFKYGIVDKEGNILKKASELKTSEEKSSYTMFHRLVFNIKKLLNKLPFGRTRIASYAAALYLIKEETGMSEKGLQKIFERLEDVEVDMVLNENTWFLTKNGELQPGRYTLRCDTALIHTAEFLAHKGSKIKVAEAIVPSGKFLGTPIFKVLHESTNQHIYISTEDITR
;
A
#
# COMPACT_ATOMS: atom_id res chain seq x y z
N MET A 1 3.66 3.74 -22.98
CA MET A 1 2.64 3.79 -21.93
C MET A 1 1.75 5.00 -22.17
N GLU A 2 0.43 4.85 -22.14
CA GLU A 2 -0.50 5.91 -22.55
C GLU A 2 -0.48 7.13 -21.62
N ALA A 3 -0.41 6.91 -20.30
CA ALA A 3 -0.31 8.01 -19.33
C ALA A 3 0.87 8.98 -19.60
N PHE A 4 1.97 8.47 -20.16
CA PHE A 4 3.09 9.31 -20.61
C PHE A 4 2.72 10.13 -21.86
N LYS A 5 2.00 9.54 -22.80
CA LYS A 5 1.56 10.23 -24.04
C LYS A 5 0.62 11.40 -23.73
N TYR A 6 -0.20 11.27 -22.70
CA TYR A 6 -1.12 12.32 -22.24
C TYR A 6 -0.47 13.34 -21.28
N GLY A 7 0.86 13.21 -21.05
CA GLY A 7 1.57 14.10 -20.13
C GLY A 7 1.06 14.05 -18.69
N ILE A 8 0.58 12.87 -18.27
CA ILE A 8 0.11 12.63 -16.89
C ILE A 8 1.29 12.26 -16.01
N VAL A 9 2.25 11.53 -16.55
CA VAL A 9 3.49 11.14 -15.90
C VAL A 9 4.69 11.44 -16.80
N ASP A 10 5.87 11.74 -16.22
CA ASP A 10 7.12 11.87 -16.95
C ASP A 10 7.78 10.50 -17.23
N LYS A 11 8.96 10.49 -17.83
CA LYS A 11 9.73 9.27 -18.15
C LYS A 11 10.19 8.54 -16.89
N GLU A 12 10.40 9.26 -15.82
CA GLU A 12 10.82 8.78 -14.51
C GLU A 12 9.63 8.30 -13.65
N GLY A 13 8.39 8.50 -14.14
CA GLY A 13 7.15 8.11 -13.45
C GLY A 13 6.68 9.14 -12.42
N ASN A 14 7.19 10.40 -12.47
CA ASN A 14 6.65 11.47 -11.64
C ASN A 14 5.31 11.95 -12.17
N ILE A 15 4.40 12.25 -11.25
CA ILE A 15 3.05 12.70 -11.58
C ILE A 15 3.12 14.17 -11.99
N LEU A 16 2.74 14.47 -13.24
CA LEU A 16 2.65 15.82 -13.79
C LEU A 16 1.24 16.40 -13.66
N LYS A 17 0.19 15.53 -13.69
CA LYS A 17 -1.21 15.91 -13.49
C LYS A 17 -1.81 15.08 -12.36
N LYS A 18 -2.50 15.73 -11.42
CA LYS A 18 -3.25 15.01 -10.37
C LYS A 18 -4.47 14.32 -10.97
N ALA A 19 -4.94 13.26 -10.32
CA ALA A 19 -6.14 12.53 -10.75
C ALA A 19 -7.38 13.41 -10.88
N SER A 20 -7.50 14.44 -10.03
CA SER A 20 -8.58 15.44 -10.08
C SER A 20 -8.51 16.38 -11.31
N GLU A 21 -7.37 16.47 -11.97
CA GLU A 21 -7.13 17.32 -13.14
C GLU A 21 -7.36 16.59 -14.46
N LEU A 22 -7.58 15.27 -14.42
CA LEU A 22 -7.87 14.45 -15.60
C LEU A 22 -9.29 14.72 -16.07
N LYS A 23 -9.44 15.27 -17.28
CA LYS A 23 -10.72 15.72 -17.82
C LYS A 23 -11.38 14.69 -18.73
N THR A 24 -10.58 14.06 -19.61
CA THR A 24 -11.12 13.14 -20.61
C THR A 24 -11.24 11.71 -20.11
N SER A 25 -12.07 10.90 -20.77
CA SER A 25 -12.24 9.49 -20.48
C SER A 25 -10.95 8.71 -20.73
N GLU A 26 -10.23 9.09 -21.77
CA GLU A 26 -8.96 8.50 -22.17
C GLU A 26 -7.85 8.79 -21.16
N GLU A 27 -7.76 10.04 -20.65
CA GLU A 27 -6.82 10.40 -19.57
C GLU A 27 -7.10 9.56 -18.31
N LYS A 28 -8.38 9.46 -17.91
CA LYS A 28 -8.79 8.68 -16.74
C LYS A 28 -8.51 7.19 -16.89
N SER A 29 -8.78 6.61 -18.05
CA SER A 29 -8.50 5.19 -18.33
C SER A 29 -7.00 4.87 -18.43
N SER A 30 -6.20 5.82 -18.93
CA SER A 30 -4.75 5.66 -19.04
C SER A 30 -4.01 5.78 -17.70
N TYR A 31 -4.65 6.38 -16.69
CA TYR A 31 -4.08 6.58 -15.35
C TYR A 31 -5.07 6.17 -14.25
N THR A 32 -5.40 4.89 -14.24
CA THR A 32 -6.31 4.28 -13.27
C THR A 32 -5.69 4.24 -11.85
N MET A 33 -6.50 3.90 -10.85
CA MET A 33 -6.06 3.64 -9.50
C MET A 33 -4.92 2.60 -9.43
N PHE A 34 -4.99 1.56 -10.27
CA PHE A 34 -3.93 0.57 -10.42
C PHE A 34 -2.60 1.19 -10.85
N HIS A 35 -2.59 2.03 -11.89
CA HIS A 35 -1.38 2.70 -12.34
C HIS A 35 -0.78 3.58 -11.25
N ARG A 36 -1.61 4.32 -10.51
CA ARG A 36 -1.16 5.17 -9.39
C ARG A 36 -0.50 4.35 -8.29
N LEU A 37 -1.11 3.23 -7.90
CA LEU A 37 -0.54 2.31 -6.89
C LEU A 37 0.81 1.76 -7.32
N VAL A 38 0.91 1.25 -8.54
CA VAL A 38 2.16 0.69 -9.09
C VAL A 38 3.26 1.76 -9.13
N PHE A 39 2.96 2.98 -9.59
CA PHE A 39 3.94 4.07 -9.62
C PHE A 39 4.40 4.49 -8.23
N ASN A 40 3.47 4.60 -7.28
CA ASN A 40 3.80 5.00 -5.93
C ASN A 40 4.60 3.93 -5.20
N ILE A 41 4.28 2.66 -5.40
CA ILE A 41 5.10 1.55 -4.89
C ILE A 41 6.50 1.64 -5.48
N LYS A 42 6.63 1.79 -6.80
CA LYS A 42 7.94 1.93 -7.46
C LYS A 42 8.75 3.11 -6.90
N LYS A 43 8.12 4.25 -6.61
CA LYS A 43 8.80 5.39 -5.97
C LYS A 43 9.26 5.08 -4.55
N LEU A 44 8.46 4.36 -3.77
CA LEU A 44 8.85 3.95 -2.42
C LEU A 44 10.05 3.01 -2.47
N LEU A 45 10.03 2.05 -3.38
CA LEU A 45 11.11 1.10 -3.58
C LEU A 45 12.43 1.79 -3.95
N ASN A 46 12.38 2.77 -4.85
CA ASN A 46 13.57 3.54 -5.25
C ASN A 46 14.17 4.39 -4.10
N LYS A 47 13.42 4.62 -3.02
CA LYS A 47 13.89 5.37 -1.84
C LYS A 47 14.54 4.49 -0.77
N LEU A 48 14.43 3.18 -0.88
CA LEU A 48 15.01 2.27 0.09
C LEU A 48 16.52 2.11 -0.18
N PRO A 49 17.37 2.20 0.85
CA PRO A 49 18.77 1.87 0.71
C PRO A 49 18.89 0.39 0.31
N PHE A 50 19.85 0.09 -0.56
CA PHE A 50 20.17 -1.24 -1.06
C PHE A 50 20.02 -2.31 0.03
N GLY A 51 19.08 -3.25 -0.17
CA GLY A 51 18.83 -4.33 0.76
C GLY A 51 17.57 -5.11 0.37
N ARG A 52 17.49 -6.35 0.86
CA ARG A 52 16.36 -7.25 0.61
C ARG A 52 15.04 -6.60 1.01
N THR A 53 14.21 -6.31 0.03
CA THR A 53 12.89 -5.74 0.27
C THR A 53 11.95 -6.83 0.74
N ARG A 54 11.40 -6.67 1.93
CA ARG A 54 10.41 -7.62 2.44
C ARG A 54 9.07 -7.34 1.79
N ILE A 55 8.53 -8.31 1.09
CA ILE A 55 7.18 -8.22 0.50
C ILE A 55 6.12 -7.89 1.58
N ALA A 56 6.35 -8.32 2.82
CA ALA A 56 5.49 -8.00 3.95
C ALA A 56 5.36 -6.49 4.21
N SER A 57 6.40 -5.69 3.91
CA SER A 57 6.36 -4.22 4.04
C SER A 57 5.43 -3.55 3.01
N TYR A 58 4.99 -4.29 2.00
CA TYR A 58 4.07 -3.83 0.96
C TYR A 58 2.77 -4.62 0.94
N ALA A 59 2.59 -5.53 1.90
CA ALA A 59 1.44 -6.43 1.94
C ALA A 59 0.11 -5.66 1.90
N ALA A 60 0.00 -4.56 2.62
CA ALA A 60 -1.19 -3.72 2.63
C ALA A 60 -1.46 -3.05 1.28
N ALA A 61 -0.42 -2.52 0.60
CA ALA A 61 -0.57 -1.92 -0.72
C ALA A 61 -0.89 -2.96 -1.80
N LEU A 62 -0.25 -4.13 -1.74
CA LEU A 62 -0.54 -5.24 -2.65
C LEU A 62 -1.93 -5.83 -2.42
N TYR A 63 -2.39 -5.88 -1.17
CA TYR A 63 -3.75 -6.25 -0.83
C TYR A 63 -4.77 -5.27 -1.43
N LEU A 64 -4.52 -3.96 -1.35
CA LEU A 64 -5.38 -2.96 -1.97
C LEU A 64 -5.45 -3.16 -3.50
N ILE A 65 -4.34 -3.46 -4.17
CA ILE A 65 -4.34 -3.80 -5.60
C ILE A 65 -5.17 -5.05 -5.87
N LYS A 66 -5.03 -6.10 -5.04
CA LYS A 66 -5.81 -7.32 -5.15
C LYS A 66 -7.32 -7.04 -5.10
N GLU A 67 -7.77 -6.26 -4.11
CA GLU A 67 -9.17 -5.90 -3.95
C GLU A 67 -9.72 -5.11 -5.14
N GLU A 68 -8.94 -4.15 -5.66
CA GLU A 68 -9.34 -3.29 -6.76
C GLU A 68 -9.31 -3.98 -8.14
N THR A 69 -8.41 -4.94 -8.34
CA THR A 69 -8.18 -5.55 -9.66
C THR A 69 -8.69 -6.96 -9.79
N GLY A 70 -8.98 -7.63 -8.66
CA GLY A 70 -9.30 -9.06 -8.64
C GLY A 70 -8.13 -9.97 -9.01
N MET A 71 -6.90 -9.46 -9.07
CA MET A 71 -5.72 -10.26 -9.40
C MET A 71 -5.39 -11.25 -8.29
N SER A 72 -4.85 -12.41 -8.67
CA SER A 72 -4.40 -13.40 -7.70
C SER A 72 -3.14 -12.92 -6.95
N GLU A 73 -2.95 -13.38 -5.72
CA GLU A 73 -1.75 -13.08 -4.91
C GLU A 73 -0.47 -13.48 -5.63
N LYS A 74 -0.44 -14.66 -6.26
CA LYS A 74 0.70 -15.13 -7.07
C LYS A 74 0.98 -14.23 -8.28
N GLY A 75 -0.06 -13.68 -8.90
CA GLY A 75 0.08 -12.75 -10.02
C GLY A 75 0.70 -11.43 -9.57
N LEU A 76 0.24 -10.88 -8.46
CA LEU A 76 0.78 -9.67 -7.87
C LEU A 76 2.23 -9.85 -7.39
N GLN A 77 2.53 -10.98 -6.74
CA GLN A 77 3.89 -11.32 -6.33
C GLN A 77 4.85 -11.32 -7.52
N LYS A 78 4.50 -11.98 -8.63
CA LYS A 78 5.32 -12.00 -9.85
C LYS A 78 5.53 -10.61 -10.47
N ILE A 79 4.50 -9.76 -10.43
CA ILE A 79 4.64 -8.38 -10.91
C ILE A 79 5.60 -7.61 -10.02
N PHE A 80 5.45 -7.76 -8.71
CA PHE A 80 6.31 -7.10 -7.74
C PHE A 80 7.77 -7.52 -7.88
N GLU A 81 8.05 -8.83 -7.97
CA GLU A 81 9.38 -9.39 -8.20
C GLU A 81 10.02 -8.86 -9.50
N ARG A 82 9.23 -8.69 -10.58
CA ARG A 82 9.72 -8.14 -11.85
C ARG A 82 9.98 -6.63 -11.82
N LEU A 83 9.29 -5.90 -10.95
CA LEU A 83 9.52 -4.46 -10.80
C LEU A 83 10.84 -4.15 -10.11
N GLU A 84 11.34 -5.11 -9.34
CA GLU A 84 12.42 -4.86 -8.39
C GLU A 84 13.78 -5.40 -8.82
N ASP A 85 13.85 -6.41 -9.70
CA ASP A 85 15.07 -7.23 -9.86
C ASP A 85 15.67 -7.72 -8.52
N VAL A 86 14.83 -7.85 -7.48
CA VAL A 86 15.22 -8.11 -6.08
C VAL A 86 14.72 -9.49 -5.66
N GLU A 87 15.59 -10.23 -5.02
CA GLU A 87 15.19 -11.41 -4.25
C GLU A 87 14.25 -11.00 -3.13
N VAL A 88 12.99 -11.37 -3.26
CA VAL A 88 11.96 -11.12 -2.25
C VAL A 88 12.13 -12.12 -1.12
N ASP A 89 12.59 -11.63 0.02
CA ASP A 89 12.70 -12.44 1.22
C ASP A 89 11.31 -12.55 1.88
N MET A 90 10.70 -13.74 1.82
CA MET A 90 9.42 -14.06 2.46
C MET A 90 9.56 -14.31 3.96
N VAL A 91 10.42 -13.57 4.65
CA VAL A 91 10.52 -13.66 6.10
C VAL A 91 9.31 -12.99 6.74
N LEU A 92 8.35 -13.81 7.12
CA LEU A 92 7.26 -13.43 8.01
C LEU A 92 7.88 -13.10 9.38
N ASN A 93 8.16 -11.84 9.63
CA ASN A 93 8.37 -11.38 11.00
C ASN A 93 7.00 -11.32 11.66
N GLU A 94 6.74 -12.25 12.54
CA GLU A 94 5.54 -12.27 13.36
C GLU A 94 5.60 -11.15 14.42
N ASN A 95 5.29 -9.92 14.04
CA ASN A 95 4.97 -8.85 14.99
C ASN A 95 3.60 -9.14 15.62
N THR A 96 3.52 -10.24 16.37
CA THR A 96 2.29 -10.70 17.04
C THR A 96 1.93 -9.85 18.26
N TRP A 97 2.83 -8.97 18.72
CA TRP A 97 2.64 -8.12 19.90
C TRP A 97 1.42 -7.20 19.83
N PHE A 98 0.97 -6.86 18.62
CA PHE A 98 -0.20 -6.00 18.41
C PHE A 98 -1.50 -6.79 18.26
N LEU A 99 -1.41 -8.12 18.23
CA LEU A 99 -2.56 -9.00 18.02
C LEU A 99 -3.09 -9.57 19.33
N THR A 100 -4.40 -9.76 19.40
CA THR A 100 -5.04 -10.58 20.42
C THR A 100 -4.72 -12.07 20.14
N LYS A 101 -5.05 -12.95 21.10
CA LYS A 101 -4.96 -14.41 20.89
C LYS A 101 -5.78 -14.91 19.70
N ASN A 102 -6.81 -14.15 19.30
CA ASN A 102 -7.68 -14.47 18.16
C ASN A 102 -7.17 -13.86 16.84
N GLY A 103 -6.01 -13.22 16.82
CA GLY A 103 -5.45 -12.58 15.63
C GLY A 103 -6.07 -11.24 15.25
N GLU A 104 -6.79 -10.59 16.16
CA GLU A 104 -7.37 -9.26 15.99
C GLU A 104 -6.34 -8.18 16.35
N LEU A 105 -6.36 -7.04 15.68
CA LEU A 105 -5.53 -5.88 16.06
C LEU A 105 -6.06 -5.28 17.36
N GLN A 106 -5.19 -5.18 18.36
CA GLN A 106 -5.55 -4.67 19.69
C GLN A 106 -5.92 -3.18 19.66
N PRO A 107 -6.85 -2.74 20.54
CA PRO A 107 -7.11 -1.32 20.74
C PRO A 107 -5.83 -0.57 21.15
N GLY A 108 -5.69 0.65 20.65
CA GLY A 108 -4.55 1.49 20.98
C GLY A 108 -4.29 2.60 19.97
N ARG A 109 -3.26 3.38 20.25
CA ARG A 109 -2.70 4.34 19.28
C ARG A 109 -1.43 3.77 18.68
N TYR A 110 -1.34 3.84 17.38
CA TYR A 110 -0.20 3.35 16.61
C TYR A 110 0.38 4.47 15.75
N THR A 111 1.65 4.32 15.41
CA THR A 111 2.37 5.23 14.51
C THR A 111 2.72 4.48 13.25
N LEU A 112 2.48 5.07 12.07
CA LEU A 112 2.91 4.50 10.80
C LEU A 112 4.43 4.50 10.66
N ARG A 113 4.99 3.37 10.26
CA ARG A 113 6.43 3.18 9.99
C ARG A 113 6.80 3.52 8.54
N CYS A 114 5.83 3.55 7.64
CA CYS A 114 6.01 3.86 6.23
C CYS A 114 4.81 4.67 5.71
N ASP A 115 4.98 5.27 4.53
CA ASP A 115 3.88 5.91 3.83
C ASP A 115 2.89 4.85 3.34
N THR A 116 1.60 5.10 3.52
CA THR A 116 0.53 4.15 3.21
C THR A 116 -0.53 4.78 2.32
N ALA A 117 -1.08 3.98 1.40
CA ALA A 117 -2.09 4.45 0.46
C ALA A 117 -3.46 4.56 1.13
N LEU A 118 -4.18 5.64 0.83
CA LEU A 118 -5.60 5.79 1.14
C LEU A 118 -6.42 4.85 0.25
N ILE A 119 -7.41 4.15 0.82
CA ILE A 119 -8.20 3.14 0.09
C ILE A 119 -8.96 3.76 -1.10
N HIS A 120 -9.59 4.92 -0.90
CA HIS A 120 -10.45 5.51 -1.92
C HIS A 120 -9.71 6.20 -3.07
N THR A 121 -8.50 6.71 -2.83
CA THR A 121 -7.76 7.50 -3.84
C THR A 121 -6.51 6.80 -4.34
N ALA A 122 -6.05 5.77 -3.62
CA ALA A 122 -4.74 5.13 -3.81
C ALA A 122 -3.55 6.11 -3.74
N GLU A 123 -3.76 7.29 -3.17
CA GLU A 123 -2.70 8.27 -2.94
C GLU A 123 -2.00 7.97 -1.62
N PHE A 124 -0.67 8.07 -1.59
CA PHE A 124 0.15 7.83 -0.40
C PHE A 124 0.18 9.10 0.47
N LEU A 125 -0.96 9.43 1.06
CA LEU A 125 -1.15 10.60 1.91
C LEU A 125 -1.14 10.28 3.41
N ALA A 126 -1.20 9.02 3.80
CA ALA A 126 -0.95 8.59 5.16
C ALA A 126 0.55 8.43 5.36
N HIS A 127 1.22 9.51 5.78
CA HIS A 127 2.68 9.56 5.85
C HIS A 127 3.24 8.83 7.06
N LYS A 128 4.48 8.34 6.92
CA LYS A 128 5.29 7.82 8.02
C LYS A 128 5.27 8.79 9.20
N GLY A 129 5.11 8.26 10.41
CA GLY A 129 5.03 9.04 11.65
C GLY A 129 3.63 9.53 12.00
N SER A 130 2.66 9.45 11.09
CA SER A 130 1.27 9.80 11.39
C SER A 130 0.60 8.76 12.29
N LYS A 131 -0.50 9.16 12.93
CA LYS A 131 -1.17 8.39 13.95
C LYS A 131 -2.42 7.68 13.45
N ILE A 132 -2.63 6.47 14.00
CA ILE A 132 -3.82 5.66 13.83
C ILE A 132 -4.40 5.40 15.21
N LYS A 133 -5.71 5.53 15.35
CA LYS A 133 -6.44 5.17 16.56
C LYS A 133 -7.31 3.96 16.28
N VAL A 134 -7.09 2.91 17.05
CA VAL A 134 -7.92 1.70 17.08
C VAL A 134 -8.71 1.73 18.39
N ALA A 135 -10.02 1.99 18.31
CA ALA A 135 -10.87 2.14 19.48
C ALA A 135 -11.25 0.78 20.08
N GLU A 136 -11.49 -0.21 19.24
CA GLU A 136 -11.88 -1.58 19.58
C GLU A 136 -11.01 -2.58 18.84
N ALA A 137 -10.98 -3.85 19.30
CA ALA A 137 -10.26 -4.89 18.59
C ALA A 137 -10.81 -5.07 17.17
N ILE A 138 -9.92 -5.07 16.17
CA ILE A 138 -10.30 -5.13 14.76
C ILE A 138 -9.90 -6.50 14.20
N VAL A 139 -10.88 -7.20 13.64
CA VAL A 139 -10.62 -8.43 12.87
C VAL A 139 -9.92 -8.11 11.56
N PRO A 140 -9.05 -8.99 11.04
CA PRO A 140 -8.44 -8.79 9.73
C PRO A 140 -9.50 -8.67 8.63
N SER A 141 -9.37 -7.68 7.75
CA SER A 141 -10.18 -7.57 6.52
C SER A 141 -9.86 -8.67 5.52
N GLY A 142 -8.68 -9.23 5.60
CA GLY A 142 -8.20 -10.33 4.77
C GLY A 142 -6.75 -10.68 5.07
N LYS A 143 -6.15 -11.47 4.18
CA LYS A 143 -4.72 -11.81 4.24
C LYS A 143 -4.07 -11.60 2.89
N PHE A 144 -2.80 -11.24 2.89
CA PHE A 144 -1.96 -11.23 1.70
C PHE A 144 -0.68 -12.03 1.99
N LEU A 145 -0.46 -13.13 1.24
CA LEU A 145 0.65 -14.08 1.46
C LEU A 145 0.80 -14.49 2.94
N GLY A 146 -0.32 -14.77 3.60
CA GLY A 146 -0.36 -15.16 5.01
C GLY A 146 -0.35 -14.00 6.02
N THR A 147 0.03 -12.79 5.63
CA THR A 147 0.05 -11.61 6.48
C THR A 147 -1.36 -11.05 6.68
N PRO A 148 -1.86 -10.89 7.91
CA PRO A 148 -3.16 -10.31 8.17
C PRO A 148 -3.16 -8.81 7.84
N ILE A 149 -4.23 -8.37 7.17
CA ILE A 149 -4.42 -6.97 6.75
C ILE A 149 -5.62 -6.39 7.47
N PHE A 150 -5.45 -5.21 8.05
CA PHE A 150 -6.46 -4.52 8.83
C PHE A 150 -6.87 -3.23 8.14
N LYS A 151 -8.17 -2.95 8.11
CA LYS A 151 -8.72 -1.69 7.66
C LYS A 151 -8.88 -0.75 8.86
N VAL A 152 -8.13 0.34 8.87
CA VAL A 152 -8.11 1.29 10.00
C VAL A 152 -8.33 2.72 9.52
N LEU A 153 -8.75 3.58 10.44
CA LEU A 153 -8.94 5.00 10.17
C LEU A 153 -7.63 5.76 10.44
N HIS A 154 -7.15 6.49 9.45
CA HIS A 154 -6.02 7.40 9.58
C HIS A 154 -6.48 8.74 10.15
N GLU A 155 -5.93 9.16 11.31
CA GLU A 155 -6.43 10.31 12.07
C GLU A 155 -6.36 11.63 11.28
N SER A 156 -5.25 11.90 10.59
CA SER A 156 -5.04 13.20 9.93
C SER A 156 -5.89 13.42 8.67
N THR A 157 -6.16 12.36 7.90
CA THR A 157 -6.96 12.45 6.67
C THR A 157 -8.42 12.08 6.87
N ASN A 158 -8.75 11.49 8.01
CA ASN A 158 -10.07 10.91 8.30
C ASN A 158 -10.54 9.90 7.24
N GLN A 159 -9.59 9.19 6.62
CA GLN A 159 -9.84 8.18 5.59
C GLN A 159 -9.29 6.82 6.00
N HIS A 160 -9.88 5.76 5.44
CA HIS A 160 -9.42 4.42 5.70
C HIS A 160 -8.15 4.07 4.91
N ILE A 161 -7.29 3.31 5.57
CA ILE A 161 -6.08 2.71 5.01
C ILE A 161 -6.06 1.22 5.34
N TYR A 162 -5.36 0.44 4.53
CA TYR A 162 -4.98 -0.92 4.89
C TYR A 162 -3.59 -0.90 5.52
N ILE A 163 -3.41 -1.67 6.58
CA ILE A 163 -2.13 -1.88 7.26
C ILE A 163 -1.93 -3.35 7.60
N SER A 164 -0.68 -3.74 7.71
CA SER A 164 -0.23 -4.95 8.40
C SER A 164 0.39 -4.59 9.76
N THR A 165 0.75 -5.58 10.56
CA THR A 165 1.49 -5.35 11.80
C THR A 165 2.92 -4.83 11.56
N GLU A 166 3.46 -5.01 10.35
CA GLU A 166 4.78 -4.49 9.95
C GLU A 166 4.76 -2.98 9.70
N ASP A 167 3.60 -2.43 9.34
CA ASP A 167 3.45 -1.03 8.98
C ASP A 167 3.33 -0.09 10.19
N ILE A 168 3.25 -0.64 11.40
CA ILE A 168 2.95 0.12 12.61
C ILE A 168 3.93 -0.12 13.74
N THR A 169 3.97 0.83 14.67
CA THR A 169 4.61 0.71 15.98
C THR A 169 3.78 1.44 17.03
N ARG A 170 3.93 1.08 18.29
CA ARG A 170 3.37 1.83 19.43
C ARG A 170 4.25 3.00 19.81
#